data_68e1a948f8c95c9339d980e5969910c0
#
_entry.id   68e1a948f8c95c9339d980e5969910c0
#
_cell.length_a   1.000
_cell.length_b   1.000
_cell.length_c   1.000
_cell.angle_alpha   90.00
_cell.angle_beta   90.00
_cell.angle_gamma   90.00
#
_symmetry.space_group_name_H-M   'P 1'
#
loop_
_entity.id
_entity.type
_entity.pdbx_description
1 polymer ?
#
loop_
_entity_poly.entity_id
_entity_poly.type
_entity_poly.pdbx_seq_one_letter_code
_entity_poly.pdbx_strand_id
1 'polypeptide(L)'
;MNKFFIIPVDSAIQEFREHLKCHPRSILSARYGDGKSYFIDAFMKDPAVKKEFQILKIYPVNYQVLENRDIFDIIKYDVLLQMGLNDMLDPAQEISSLDAFLFCMKSNGLDLLESLFNVASSIEGVSTVKAIGKVGKGAVGVIQRIQEAIKDYKEYKRGESSILDKYMGEMDKTPIYEEDPITKIIQNNLAAWRKKRGNKNKRVVLLFEDMDRIDPAHLFRILNVFSAHMDFSYKYAINPDDSLYGNKFGVNNVVMVIHYENLESIFHHFYGDNTCFEGYIHKFADKGRFVYSLKVESLKYYYQCLVQLTNLPENIVKEILPNDRIRSRTLRELGNSLDNVEQQRKEIEDCPNDITALMVCMRRLGLDDNEIISCFRRTAEQNMIAWMRYLYPYLNHCGLIEDSSIQLVDHEGRKHGYYFHNKLDCLEVGSTSFASEGHFWRIGEVLQQVLTLVSK
;
A
#
# COMPACT_ATOMS: atom_id res chain seq x y z
N MET A 1 12.94 0.87 0.38
CA MET A 1 12.14 2.10 0.53
C MET A 1 13.09 3.21 0.89
N ASN A 2 13.13 4.25 0.09
CA ASN A 2 14.10 5.34 0.23
C ASN A 2 13.89 6.03 1.60
N LYS A 3 14.95 6.22 2.36
CA LYS A 3 14.90 6.91 3.67
C LYS A 3 14.45 8.37 3.57
N PHE A 4 14.45 8.93 2.36
CA PHE A 4 14.14 10.34 2.11
C PHE A 4 12.67 10.62 1.73
N PHE A 5 11.94 9.64 1.17
CA PHE A 5 10.57 9.83 0.71
C PHE A 5 9.57 9.18 1.68
N ILE A 6 9.44 9.78 2.86
CA ILE A 6 8.47 9.39 3.89
C ILE A 6 7.40 10.48 3.95
N ILE A 7 6.16 10.14 3.59
CA ILE A 7 5.03 11.05 3.65
C ILE A 7 4.34 10.85 4.99
N PRO A 8 4.18 11.90 5.83
CA PRO A 8 3.41 11.80 7.06
C PRO A 8 1.95 11.47 6.76
N VAL A 9 1.40 10.57 7.55
CA VAL A 9 -0.01 10.12 7.43
C VAL A 9 -0.78 10.29 8.75
N ASP A 10 -0.23 11.02 9.69
CA ASP A 10 -0.76 11.17 11.05
C ASP A 10 -2.19 11.72 11.06
N SER A 11 -2.48 12.74 10.23
CA SER A 11 -3.84 13.31 10.09
C SER A 11 -4.81 12.26 9.58
N ALA A 12 -4.45 11.55 8.50
CA ALA A 12 -5.29 10.51 7.92
C ALA A 12 -5.50 9.33 8.90
N ILE A 13 -4.48 8.98 9.70
CA ILE A 13 -4.61 7.99 10.76
C ILE A 13 -5.63 8.44 11.80
N GLN A 14 -5.56 9.68 12.26
CA GLN A 14 -6.51 10.22 13.23
C GLN A 14 -7.93 10.25 12.67
N GLU A 15 -8.12 10.73 11.45
CA GLU A 15 -9.42 10.77 10.78
C GLU A 15 -10.02 9.37 10.61
N PHE A 16 -9.20 8.40 10.19
CA PHE A 16 -9.67 7.03 10.01
C PHE A 16 -9.99 6.33 11.36
N ARG A 17 -9.25 6.65 12.43
CA ARG A 17 -9.59 6.19 13.79
C ARG A 17 -10.99 6.67 14.21
N GLU A 18 -11.30 7.95 14.03
CA GLU A 18 -12.63 8.49 14.35
C GLU A 18 -13.71 7.92 13.42
N HIS A 19 -13.40 7.75 12.14
CA HIS A 19 -14.30 7.09 11.20
C HIS A 19 -14.68 5.68 11.66
N LEU A 20 -13.72 4.85 12.08
CA LEU A 20 -13.98 3.50 12.56
C LEU A 20 -14.81 3.46 13.86
N LYS A 21 -14.75 4.49 14.69
CA LYS A 21 -15.60 4.59 15.88
C LYS A 21 -17.08 4.77 15.52
N CYS A 22 -17.35 5.51 14.45
CA CYS A 22 -18.69 5.84 14.00
C CYS A 22 -19.29 4.82 13.02
N HIS A 23 -18.44 4.08 12.28
CA HIS A 23 -18.89 3.21 11.20
C HIS A 23 -18.41 1.77 11.43
N PRO A 24 -19.30 0.87 11.87
CA PRO A 24 -18.94 -0.54 12.10
C PRO A 24 -18.61 -1.28 10.79
N ARG A 25 -19.08 -0.79 9.65
CA ARG A 25 -18.75 -1.29 8.31
C ARG A 25 -18.25 -0.15 7.46
N SER A 26 -17.09 -0.33 6.84
CA SER A 26 -16.42 0.74 6.10
C SER A 26 -15.78 0.23 4.82
N ILE A 27 -15.77 1.11 3.82
CA ILE A 27 -14.96 0.95 2.62
C ILE A 27 -13.82 1.98 2.69
N LEU A 28 -12.59 1.49 2.82
CA LEU A 28 -11.40 2.32 2.64
C LEU A 28 -11.10 2.39 1.14
N SER A 29 -11.51 3.51 0.54
CA SER A 29 -11.36 3.74 -0.89
C SER A 29 -10.09 4.53 -1.18
N ALA A 30 -9.20 3.98 -2.00
CA ALA A 30 -8.07 4.71 -2.57
C ALA A 30 -7.71 4.13 -3.93
N ARG A 31 -7.22 4.97 -4.83
CA ARG A 31 -6.79 4.54 -6.16
C ARG A 31 -5.56 3.63 -6.09
N TYR A 32 -5.36 2.84 -7.16
CA TYR A 32 -4.12 2.10 -7.29
C TYR A 32 -2.93 3.06 -7.33
N GLY A 33 -1.94 2.80 -6.50
CA GLY A 33 -0.74 3.67 -6.40
C GLY A 33 -0.85 4.85 -5.42
N ASP A 34 -2.00 5.13 -4.82
CA ASP A 34 -2.20 6.20 -3.84
C ASP A 34 -1.71 5.85 -2.41
N GLY A 35 -0.97 4.74 -2.24
CA GLY A 35 -0.36 4.39 -0.97
C GLY A 35 -1.26 3.66 0.02
N LYS A 36 -2.31 2.92 -0.44
CA LYS A 36 -3.20 2.12 0.43
C LYS A 36 -2.43 1.28 1.46
N SER A 37 -1.55 0.41 0.97
CA SER A 37 -0.79 -0.50 1.86
C SER A 37 0.18 0.25 2.77
N TYR A 38 0.78 1.35 2.29
CA TYR A 38 1.61 2.22 3.12
C TYR A 38 0.81 2.81 4.29
N PHE A 39 -0.38 3.34 4.00
CA PHE A 39 -1.28 3.89 5.01
C PHE A 39 -1.73 2.83 6.02
N ILE A 40 -2.17 1.66 5.53
CA ILE A 40 -2.62 0.56 6.40
C ILE A 40 -1.49 0.09 7.31
N ASP A 41 -0.28 -0.06 6.80
CA ASP A 41 0.88 -0.47 7.59
C ASP A 41 1.26 0.60 8.63
N ALA A 42 1.19 1.89 8.27
CA ALA A 42 1.40 2.98 9.22
C ALA A 42 0.30 3.00 10.29
N PHE A 43 -0.97 2.85 9.89
CA PHE A 43 -2.12 2.77 10.78
C PHE A 43 -1.97 1.63 11.79
N MET A 44 -1.61 0.43 11.34
CA MET A 44 -1.40 -0.73 12.22
C MET A 44 -0.22 -0.59 13.17
N LYS A 45 0.78 0.22 12.82
CA LYS A 45 1.97 0.47 13.66
C LYS A 45 1.77 1.58 14.66
N ASP A 46 0.80 2.46 14.45
CA ASP A 46 0.55 3.63 15.29
C ASP A 46 0.21 3.24 16.74
N PRO A 47 0.84 3.83 17.76
CA PRO A 47 0.64 3.47 19.16
C PRO A 47 -0.78 3.75 19.66
N ALA A 48 -1.44 4.81 19.19
CA ALA A 48 -2.79 5.15 19.61
C ALA A 48 -3.80 4.20 18.96
N VAL A 49 -3.59 3.79 17.72
CA VAL A 49 -4.37 2.74 17.05
C VAL A 49 -4.25 1.42 17.82
N LYS A 50 -3.03 0.97 18.15
CA LYS A 50 -2.80 -0.28 18.91
C LYS A 50 -3.47 -0.28 20.29
N LYS A 51 -3.62 0.89 20.90
CA LYS A 51 -4.29 1.02 22.21
C LYS A 51 -5.81 0.86 22.06
N GLU A 52 -6.42 1.33 20.97
CA GLU A 52 -7.87 1.36 20.76
C GLU A 52 -8.38 0.19 19.93
N PHE A 53 -7.57 -0.34 19.02
CA PHE A 53 -7.97 -1.35 18.04
C PHE A 53 -7.07 -2.59 18.10
N GLN A 54 -7.68 -3.74 17.82
CA GLN A 54 -7.02 -4.97 17.44
C GLN A 54 -7.40 -5.30 16.00
N ILE A 55 -6.43 -5.29 15.09
CA ILE A 55 -6.68 -5.46 13.66
C ILE A 55 -6.31 -6.89 13.27
N LEU A 56 -7.25 -7.58 12.63
CA LEU A 56 -7.09 -8.86 11.98
C LEU A 56 -7.10 -8.61 10.47
N LYS A 57 -5.96 -8.77 9.82
CA LYS A 57 -5.75 -8.42 8.41
C LYS A 57 -5.86 -9.68 7.54
N ILE A 58 -6.80 -9.68 6.62
CA ILE A 58 -7.11 -10.79 5.73
C ILE A 58 -6.75 -10.39 4.30
N TYR A 59 -6.17 -11.33 3.55
CA TYR A 59 -5.79 -11.16 2.15
C TYR A 59 -6.56 -12.14 1.24
N PRO A 60 -7.78 -11.82 0.81
CA PRO A 60 -8.60 -12.73 0.01
C PRO A 60 -7.97 -13.09 -1.34
N VAL A 61 -7.08 -12.26 -1.84
CA VAL A 61 -6.31 -12.54 -3.07
C VAL A 61 -5.55 -13.88 -3.01
N ASN A 62 -5.17 -14.31 -1.80
CA ASN A 62 -4.47 -15.58 -1.61
C ASN A 62 -5.38 -16.81 -1.85
N TYR A 63 -6.69 -16.61 -1.96
CA TYR A 63 -7.69 -17.66 -2.11
C TYR A 63 -8.32 -17.73 -3.50
N GLN A 64 -7.74 -17.08 -4.50
CA GLN A 64 -8.31 -16.94 -5.85
C GLN A 64 -8.54 -18.26 -6.60
N VAL A 65 -7.84 -19.33 -6.21
CA VAL A 65 -7.92 -20.65 -6.85
C VAL A 65 -9.19 -21.42 -6.45
N LEU A 66 -10.03 -20.84 -5.60
CA LEU A 66 -11.12 -21.52 -4.91
C LEU A 66 -12.46 -21.41 -5.62
N GLU A 67 -13.34 -22.40 -5.41
CA GLU A 67 -14.74 -22.27 -5.77
C GLU A 67 -15.44 -21.20 -4.90
N ASN A 68 -16.36 -20.45 -5.50
CA ASN A 68 -17.07 -19.34 -4.83
C ASN A 68 -17.72 -19.71 -3.50
N ARG A 69 -18.23 -20.94 -3.38
CA ARG A 69 -18.92 -21.40 -2.17
C ARG A 69 -17.99 -21.60 -0.97
N ASP A 70 -16.70 -21.81 -1.21
CA ASP A 70 -15.75 -22.23 -0.17
C ASP A 70 -14.94 -21.07 0.40
N ILE A 71 -14.93 -19.88 -0.27
CA ILE A 71 -14.12 -18.74 0.17
C ILE A 71 -14.43 -18.28 1.59
N PHE A 72 -15.67 -18.39 2.00
CA PHE A 72 -16.05 -17.96 3.34
C PHE A 72 -15.55 -18.92 4.43
N ASP A 73 -15.47 -20.18 4.12
CA ASP A 73 -14.93 -21.18 5.05
C ASP A 73 -13.43 -20.98 5.27
N ILE A 74 -12.67 -20.67 4.20
CA ILE A 74 -11.23 -20.39 4.38
C ILE A 74 -11.00 -19.07 5.16
N ILE A 75 -11.84 -18.05 4.95
CA ILE A 75 -11.76 -16.82 5.75
C ILE A 75 -11.89 -17.10 7.24
N LYS A 76 -12.74 -18.06 7.66
CA LYS A 76 -12.87 -18.44 9.08
C LYS A 76 -11.56 -19.00 9.63
N TYR A 77 -10.89 -19.86 8.88
CA TYR A 77 -9.60 -20.43 9.30
C TYR A 77 -8.51 -19.36 9.33
N ASP A 78 -8.49 -18.43 8.36
CA ASP A 78 -7.54 -17.32 8.37
C ASP A 78 -7.79 -16.40 9.58
N VAL A 79 -9.05 -16.08 9.88
CA VAL A 79 -9.40 -15.32 11.09
C VAL A 79 -8.88 -16.01 12.36
N LEU A 80 -9.06 -17.33 12.49
CA LEU A 80 -8.53 -18.08 13.63
C LEU A 80 -6.99 -18.04 13.68
N LEU A 81 -6.33 -18.18 12.55
CA LEU A 81 -4.88 -18.04 12.44
C LEU A 81 -4.42 -16.65 12.88
N GLN A 82 -5.06 -15.60 12.37
CA GLN A 82 -4.76 -14.22 12.78
C GLN A 82 -5.02 -13.99 14.28
N MET A 83 -6.09 -14.57 14.83
CA MET A 83 -6.35 -14.54 16.26
C MET A 83 -5.23 -15.22 17.06
N GLY A 84 -4.75 -16.36 16.58
CA GLY A 84 -3.62 -17.07 17.19
C GLY A 84 -2.33 -16.25 17.18
N LEU A 85 -2.01 -15.64 16.03
CA LEU A 85 -0.83 -14.78 15.89
C LEU A 85 -0.87 -13.54 16.81
N ASN A 86 -2.06 -13.12 17.23
CA ASN A 86 -2.29 -11.97 18.09
C ASN A 86 -2.64 -12.35 19.57
N ASP A 87 -2.35 -13.57 20.00
CA ASP A 87 -2.64 -14.09 21.35
C ASP A 87 -4.11 -13.93 21.78
N MET A 88 -5.03 -14.06 20.81
CA MET A 88 -6.45 -13.91 21.05
C MET A 88 -7.18 -15.24 21.28
N LEU A 89 -6.50 -16.37 21.08
CA LEU A 89 -7.07 -17.69 21.32
C LEU A 89 -6.92 -18.10 22.80
N ASP A 90 -7.95 -18.75 23.30
CA ASP A 90 -7.93 -19.44 24.59
C ASP A 90 -7.58 -20.91 24.35
N PRO A 91 -6.50 -21.43 24.95
CA PRO A 91 -6.11 -22.82 24.79
C PRO A 91 -7.21 -23.84 25.14
N ALA A 92 -8.19 -23.43 25.93
CA ALA A 92 -9.35 -24.28 26.28
C ALA A 92 -10.44 -24.31 25.16
N GLN A 93 -10.30 -23.51 24.12
CA GLN A 93 -11.27 -23.37 23.01
C GLN A 93 -10.58 -23.53 21.64
N GLU A 94 -9.73 -24.53 21.53
CA GLU A 94 -9.04 -24.85 20.28
C GLU A 94 -9.99 -25.46 19.24
N ILE A 95 -9.59 -25.36 17.96
CA ILE A 95 -10.22 -26.12 16.86
C ILE A 95 -10.08 -27.60 17.17
N SER A 96 -11.17 -28.36 17.08
CA SER A 96 -11.06 -29.81 17.21
C SER A 96 -10.43 -30.39 15.92
N SER A 97 -9.66 -31.47 16.05
CA SER A 97 -9.15 -32.21 14.89
C SER A 97 -10.28 -32.71 14.01
N LEU A 98 -11.44 -33.03 14.60
CA LEU A 98 -12.66 -33.41 13.88
C LEU A 98 -13.15 -32.28 12.94
N ASP A 99 -13.28 -31.03 13.41
CA ASP A 99 -13.77 -29.94 12.60
C ASP A 99 -12.86 -29.67 11.40
N ALA A 100 -11.55 -29.73 11.61
CA ALA A 100 -10.57 -29.57 10.55
C ALA A 100 -10.59 -30.75 9.56
N PHE A 101 -10.77 -31.99 10.05
CA PHE A 101 -10.89 -33.18 9.21
C PHE A 101 -12.19 -33.18 8.38
N LEU A 102 -13.32 -32.84 9.00
CA LEU A 102 -14.61 -32.69 8.29
C LEU A 102 -14.55 -31.61 7.22
N PHE A 103 -13.77 -30.56 7.46
CA PHE A 103 -13.51 -29.56 6.46
C PHE A 103 -12.72 -30.12 5.26
N CYS A 104 -11.70 -30.94 5.50
CA CYS A 104 -10.98 -31.63 4.41
C CYS A 104 -11.87 -32.53 3.57
N MET A 105 -12.95 -33.06 4.15
CA MET A 105 -13.92 -33.90 3.41
C MET A 105 -14.82 -33.10 2.48
N LYS A 106 -14.93 -31.80 2.63
CA LYS A 106 -15.65 -30.94 1.69
C LYS A 106 -14.94 -30.90 0.34
N SER A 107 -15.68 -30.61 -0.72
CA SER A 107 -15.12 -30.34 -2.05
C SER A 107 -14.04 -29.26 -1.93
N ASN A 108 -12.83 -29.55 -2.40
CA ASN A 108 -11.65 -28.67 -2.31
C ASN A 108 -11.16 -28.31 -0.87
N GLY A 109 -11.73 -28.89 0.19
CA GLY A 109 -11.36 -28.55 1.57
C GLY A 109 -9.89 -28.82 1.87
N LEU A 110 -9.32 -29.91 1.32
CA LEU A 110 -7.90 -30.22 1.47
C LEU A 110 -6.99 -29.15 0.86
N ASP A 111 -7.25 -28.79 -0.40
CA ASP A 111 -6.46 -27.80 -1.14
C ASP A 111 -6.52 -26.42 -0.46
N LEU A 112 -7.68 -26.09 0.13
CA LEU A 112 -7.91 -24.87 0.89
C LEU A 112 -7.04 -24.81 2.14
N LEU A 113 -7.05 -25.88 2.95
CA LEU A 113 -6.24 -25.95 4.17
C LEU A 113 -4.74 -25.99 3.84
N GLU A 114 -4.34 -26.67 2.78
CA GLU A 114 -2.95 -26.66 2.31
C GLU A 114 -2.51 -25.27 1.87
N SER A 115 -3.36 -24.53 1.14
CA SER A 115 -3.09 -23.15 0.76
C SER A 115 -2.92 -22.26 1.99
N LEU A 116 -3.84 -22.35 2.95
CA LEU A 116 -3.76 -21.59 4.21
C LEU A 116 -2.49 -21.94 5.00
N PHE A 117 -2.17 -23.24 5.08
CA PHE A 117 -0.96 -23.70 5.74
C PHE A 117 0.30 -23.14 5.07
N ASN A 118 0.36 -23.14 3.72
CA ASN A 118 1.48 -22.58 2.99
C ASN A 118 1.63 -21.06 3.21
N VAL A 119 0.52 -20.33 3.22
CA VAL A 119 0.52 -18.89 3.57
C VAL A 119 1.00 -18.69 5.00
N ALA A 120 0.49 -19.45 5.96
CA ALA A 120 0.91 -19.37 7.35
C ALA A 120 2.40 -19.70 7.53
N SER A 121 2.91 -20.68 6.80
CA SER A 121 4.32 -21.11 6.84
C SER A 121 5.27 -20.09 6.20
N SER A 122 4.78 -19.25 5.28
CA SER A 122 5.55 -18.19 4.65
C SER A 122 5.66 -16.93 5.51
N ILE A 123 4.85 -16.80 6.55
CA ILE A 123 4.96 -15.70 7.53
C ILE A 123 6.27 -15.90 8.30
N GLU A 124 7.15 -14.89 8.26
CA GLU A 124 8.43 -14.92 8.95
C GLU A 124 8.24 -15.29 10.43
N GLY A 125 8.76 -16.44 10.83
CA GLY A 125 8.73 -16.93 12.21
C GLY A 125 7.85 -18.15 12.45
N VAL A 126 7.00 -18.60 11.51
CA VAL A 126 6.15 -19.78 11.67
C VAL A 126 6.81 -21.06 11.13
N SER A 127 7.73 -20.95 10.18
CA SER A 127 8.33 -22.08 9.45
C SER A 127 9.37 -22.89 10.23
N THR A 128 9.80 -22.46 11.41
CA THR A 128 10.80 -23.18 12.21
C THR A 128 10.48 -23.15 13.69
N VAL A 129 10.70 -24.29 14.37
CA VAL A 129 10.52 -24.48 15.83
C VAL A 129 11.26 -23.42 16.67
N LYS A 130 12.25 -22.74 16.12
CA LYS A 130 13.00 -21.64 16.75
C LYS A 130 12.24 -20.31 16.80
N ALA A 131 11.19 -20.16 15.99
CA ALA A 131 10.38 -18.94 15.93
C ALA A 131 9.19 -18.92 16.91
N ILE A 132 8.96 -20.02 17.63
CA ILE A 132 7.88 -20.16 18.62
C ILE A 132 7.90 -19.06 19.69
N GLY A 133 9.04 -18.41 19.92
CA GLY A 133 9.14 -17.28 20.85
C GLY A 133 8.49 -15.96 20.37
N LYS A 134 8.14 -15.85 19.08
CA LYS A 134 7.49 -14.66 18.51
C LYS A 134 6.05 -14.89 18.05
N VAL A 135 5.64 -16.15 17.91
CA VAL A 135 4.29 -16.56 17.51
C VAL A 135 3.54 -17.00 18.76
N GLY A 136 2.34 -16.49 18.98
CA GLY A 136 1.52 -16.86 20.11
C GLY A 136 1.23 -18.37 20.15
N LYS A 137 1.21 -18.95 21.34
CA LYS A 137 0.96 -20.40 21.53
C LYS A 137 -0.32 -20.88 20.83
N GLY A 138 -1.35 -20.02 20.75
CA GLY A 138 -2.61 -20.31 20.07
C GLY A 138 -2.46 -20.54 18.57
N ALA A 139 -1.62 -19.74 17.89
CA ALA A 139 -1.38 -19.92 16.45
C ALA A 139 -0.67 -21.24 16.14
N VAL A 140 0.27 -21.65 17.00
CA VAL A 140 0.94 -22.94 16.85
C VAL A 140 -0.07 -24.09 16.97
N GLY A 141 -1.01 -24.01 17.90
CA GLY A 141 -2.08 -24.99 18.06
C GLY A 141 -2.97 -25.10 16.81
N VAL A 142 -3.41 -23.97 16.25
CA VAL A 142 -4.20 -23.94 15.03
C VAL A 142 -3.45 -24.59 13.85
N ILE A 143 -2.19 -24.22 13.66
CA ILE A 143 -1.35 -24.77 12.57
C ILE A 143 -1.16 -26.27 12.74
N GLN A 144 -0.87 -26.73 13.96
CA GLN A 144 -0.71 -28.16 14.23
C GLN A 144 -1.98 -28.95 13.96
N ARG A 145 -3.17 -28.43 14.34
CA ARG A 145 -4.46 -29.11 14.07
C ARG A 145 -4.79 -29.17 12.58
N ILE A 146 -4.48 -28.13 11.83
CA ILE A 146 -4.63 -28.13 10.37
C ILE A 146 -3.69 -29.17 9.74
N GLN A 147 -2.43 -29.25 10.18
CA GLN A 147 -1.49 -30.25 9.68
C GLN A 147 -1.94 -31.69 9.98
N GLU A 148 -2.39 -31.93 11.20
CA GLU A 148 -2.91 -33.23 11.63
C GLU A 148 -4.12 -33.64 10.77
N ALA A 149 -5.08 -32.73 10.56
CA ALA A 149 -6.25 -32.98 9.74
C ALA A 149 -5.92 -33.27 8.26
N ILE A 150 -4.96 -32.53 7.69
CA ILE A 150 -4.47 -32.77 6.32
C ILE A 150 -3.84 -34.18 6.22
N LYS A 151 -3.02 -34.53 7.21
CA LYS A 151 -2.38 -35.85 7.27
C LYS A 151 -3.42 -36.97 7.37
N ASP A 152 -4.32 -36.89 8.35
CA ASP A 152 -5.37 -37.87 8.60
C ASP A 152 -6.27 -38.04 7.37
N TYR A 153 -6.62 -36.94 6.70
CA TYR A 153 -7.43 -37.02 5.46
C TYR A 153 -6.69 -37.69 4.30
N LYS A 154 -5.37 -37.45 4.15
CA LYS A 154 -4.56 -38.13 3.15
C LYS A 154 -4.45 -39.64 3.42
N GLU A 155 -4.30 -40.05 4.68
CA GLU A 155 -4.28 -41.42 5.13
C GLU A 155 -5.65 -42.11 4.89
N TYR A 156 -6.74 -41.43 5.26
CA TYR A 156 -8.10 -41.88 4.92
C TYR A 156 -8.29 -42.11 3.44
N LYS A 157 -7.86 -41.18 2.56
CA LYS A 157 -7.92 -41.40 1.10
C LYS A 157 -7.10 -42.58 0.59
N ARG A 158 -6.08 -43.02 1.33
CA ARG A 158 -5.28 -44.22 1.02
C ARG A 158 -5.94 -45.52 1.48
N GLY A 159 -7.10 -45.44 2.10
CA GLY A 159 -7.89 -46.61 2.50
C GLY A 159 -7.69 -47.08 3.96
N GLU A 160 -7.08 -46.22 4.80
CA GLU A 160 -6.95 -46.47 6.24
C GLU A 160 -8.28 -46.20 6.97
N SER A 161 -9.10 -47.24 7.15
CA SER A 161 -10.43 -47.14 7.78
C SER A 161 -10.39 -46.75 9.28
N SER A 162 -9.29 -47.00 9.96
CA SER A 162 -9.11 -46.68 11.37
C SER A 162 -9.23 -45.21 11.69
N ILE A 163 -9.03 -44.32 10.70
CA ILE A 163 -9.14 -42.87 10.87
C ILE A 163 -10.61 -42.45 11.00
N LEU A 164 -11.52 -43.06 10.27
CA LEU A 164 -12.95 -42.82 10.49
C LEU A 164 -13.40 -43.21 11.90
N ASP A 165 -12.90 -44.32 12.44
CA ASP A 165 -13.23 -44.76 13.81
C ASP A 165 -12.75 -43.76 14.85
N LYS A 166 -11.60 -43.11 14.62
CA LYS A 166 -11.08 -42.01 15.46
C LYS A 166 -12.09 -40.87 15.62
N TYR A 167 -12.82 -40.51 14.58
CA TYR A 167 -13.74 -39.38 14.55
C TYR A 167 -15.22 -39.74 14.76
N MET A 168 -15.61 -40.97 14.54
CA MET A 168 -17.01 -41.42 14.65
C MET A 168 -17.63 -41.10 16.03
N GLY A 169 -16.89 -41.29 17.10
CA GLY A 169 -17.36 -40.99 18.45
C GLY A 169 -17.56 -39.49 18.76
N GLU A 170 -16.97 -38.63 17.97
CA GLU A 170 -17.11 -37.17 18.07
C GLU A 170 -18.21 -36.64 17.15
N MET A 171 -18.48 -37.30 16.01
CA MET A 171 -19.51 -36.90 15.01
C MET A 171 -20.92 -36.92 15.59
N ASP A 172 -21.24 -37.86 16.47
CA ASP A 172 -22.56 -38.00 17.12
C ASP A 172 -22.91 -36.78 18.04
N LYS A 173 -21.91 -35.95 18.37
CA LYS A 173 -22.10 -34.79 19.28
C LYS A 173 -22.25 -33.46 18.51
N THR A 174 -22.12 -33.47 17.21
CA THR A 174 -22.12 -32.24 16.41
C THR A 174 -23.54 -31.91 15.92
N PRO A 175 -24.11 -30.74 16.28
CA PRO A 175 -25.44 -30.32 15.78
C PRO A 175 -25.41 -30.13 14.27
N ILE A 176 -26.37 -30.73 13.58
CA ILE A 176 -26.45 -30.73 12.11
C ILE A 176 -26.89 -29.38 11.53
N TYR A 177 -27.38 -28.44 12.34
CA TYR A 177 -28.05 -27.22 11.83
C TYR A 177 -27.44 -25.91 12.36
N GLU A 178 -27.19 -25.01 11.41
CA GLU A 178 -27.05 -23.54 11.44
C GLU A 178 -25.94 -22.90 12.26
N GLU A 179 -25.43 -23.48 13.30
CA GLU A 179 -24.31 -22.93 14.06
C GLU A 179 -23.02 -23.60 13.64
N ASP A 180 -22.32 -23.01 12.68
CA ASP A 180 -21.00 -23.40 12.26
C ASP A 180 -20.03 -23.42 13.48
N PRO A 181 -19.46 -24.59 13.83
CA PRO A 181 -18.58 -24.72 15.01
C PRO A 181 -17.42 -23.73 14.99
N ILE A 182 -16.83 -23.48 13.82
CA ILE A 182 -15.68 -22.58 13.67
C ILE A 182 -16.08 -21.13 13.98
N THR A 183 -17.25 -20.70 13.54
CA THR A 183 -17.78 -19.38 13.87
C THR A 183 -17.99 -19.22 15.38
N LYS A 184 -18.52 -20.24 16.07
CA LYS A 184 -18.64 -20.27 17.54
C LYS A 184 -17.29 -20.17 18.23
N ILE A 185 -16.30 -20.90 17.75
CA ILE A 185 -14.93 -20.84 18.30
C ILE A 185 -14.38 -19.41 18.18
N ILE A 186 -14.55 -18.76 17.02
CA ILE A 186 -14.16 -17.35 16.82
C ILE A 186 -14.85 -16.45 17.85
N GLN A 187 -16.17 -16.53 17.95
CA GLN A 187 -16.97 -15.69 18.87
C GLN A 187 -16.57 -15.90 20.34
N ASN A 188 -16.45 -17.17 20.77
CA ASN A 188 -16.08 -17.51 22.14
C ASN A 188 -14.68 -17.02 22.50
N ASN A 189 -13.72 -17.17 21.61
CA ASN A 189 -12.36 -16.66 21.81
C ASN A 189 -12.34 -15.13 21.85
N LEU A 190 -13.09 -14.44 20.98
CA LEU A 190 -13.23 -12.99 21.04
C LEU A 190 -13.83 -12.52 22.35
N ALA A 191 -14.89 -13.18 22.83
CA ALA A 191 -15.52 -12.88 24.11
C ALA A 191 -14.55 -13.10 25.30
N ALA A 192 -13.80 -14.19 25.31
CA ALA A 192 -12.78 -14.47 26.30
C ALA A 192 -11.64 -13.44 26.27
N TRP A 193 -11.16 -13.10 25.09
CA TRP A 193 -10.10 -12.11 24.91
C TRP A 193 -10.49 -10.71 25.41
N ARG A 194 -11.73 -10.27 25.15
CA ARG A 194 -12.27 -9.00 25.66
C ARG A 194 -12.35 -8.93 27.18
N LYS A 195 -12.53 -10.07 27.86
CA LYS A 195 -12.54 -10.12 29.34
C LYS A 195 -11.16 -9.94 29.95
N LYS A 196 -10.08 -10.14 29.19
CA LYS A 196 -8.71 -9.97 29.69
C LYS A 196 -8.43 -8.50 30.01
N ARG A 197 -7.67 -8.26 31.09
CA ARG A 197 -7.28 -6.90 31.53
C ARG A 197 -6.55 -6.16 30.38
N GLY A 198 -7.00 -4.96 30.06
CA GLY A 198 -6.42 -4.12 29.01
C GLY A 198 -7.11 -4.27 27.64
N ASN A 199 -7.96 -5.27 27.42
CA ASN A 199 -8.65 -5.49 26.15
C ASN A 199 -10.12 -5.07 26.15
N LYS A 200 -10.71 -4.82 27.33
CA LYS A 200 -12.14 -4.53 27.50
C LYS A 200 -12.68 -3.42 26.58
N ASN A 201 -11.86 -2.40 26.33
CA ASN A 201 -12.25 -1.24 25.52
C ASN A 201 -11.66 -1.29 24.10
N LYS A 202 -10.92 -2.35 23.75
CA LYS A 202 -10.37 -2.47 22.39
C LYS A 202 -11.41 -2.95 21.41
N ARG A 203 -11.48 -2.30 20.27
CA ARG A 203 -12.33 -2.69 19.14
C ARG A 203 -11.58 -3.67 18.24
N VAL A 204 -12.22 -4.76 17.88
CA VAL A 204 -11.64 -5.73 16.94
C VAL A 204 -12.08 -5.36 15.53
N VAL A 205 -11.12 -5.17 14.64
CA VAL A 205 -11.31 -4.78 13.24
C VAL A 205 -10.90 -5.95 12.35
N LEU A 206 -11.81 -6.40 11.51
CA LEU A 206 -11.52 -7.33 10.43
C LEU A 206 -11.30 -6.51 9.14
N LEU A 207 -10.06 -6.52 8.64
CA LEU A 207 -9.65 -5.71 7.50
C LEU A 207 -9.33 -6.63 6.32
N PHE A 208 -10.09 -6.50 5.24
CA PHE A 208 -9.88 -7.19 3.97
C PHE A 208 -9.10 -6.32 3.01
N GLU A 209 -7.87 -6.73 2.67
CA GLU A 209 -7.00 -5.97 1.76
C GLU A 209 -7.08 -6.50 0.33
N ASP A 210 -6.75 -5.65 -0.64
CA ASP A 210 -6.67 -5.99 -2.08
C ASP A 210 -7.97 -6.60 -2.66
N MET A 211 -9.13 -6.14 -2.21
CA MET A 211 -10.43 -6.65 -2.64
C MET A 211 -10.73 -6.40 -4.13
N ASP A 212 -10.03 -5.45 -4.75
CA ASP A 212 -10.12 -5.15 -6.19
C ASP A 212 -9.30 -6.11 -7.08
N ARG A 213 -8.66 -7.13 -6.48
CA ARG A 213 -7.83 -8.10 -7.18
C ARG A 213 -8.42 -9.53 -7.17
N ILE A 214 -9.54 -9.72 -6.51
CA ILE A 214 -10.19 -11.03 -6.42
C ILE A 214 -11.30 -11.16 -7.46
N ASP A 215 -11.71 -12.42 -7.74
CA ASP A 215 -12.85 -12.70 -8.60
C ASP A 215 -14.10 -11.94 -8.13
N PRO A 216 -14.88 -11.31 -9.05
CA PRO A 216 -16.10 -10.57 -8.69
C PRO A 216 -17.11 -11.40 -7.90
N ALA A 217 -17.26 -12.67 -8.20
CA ALA A 217 -18.18 -13.52 -7.47
C ALA A 217 -17.74 -13.73 -6.00
N HIS A 218 -16.43 -13.86 -5.76
CA HIS A 218 -15.86 -13.89 -4.41
C HIS A 218 -16.06 -12.55 -3.68
N LEU A 219 -15.77 -11.45 -4.37
CA LEU A 219 -15.93 -10.08 -3.85
C LEU A 219 -17.35 -9.86 -3.33
N PHE A 220 -18.35 -10.10 -4.19
CA PHE A 220 -19.75 -9.86 -3.82
C PHE A 220 -20.26 -10.86 -2.79
N ARG A 221 -19.75 -12.10 -2.79
CA ARG A 221 -20.08 -13.05 -1.74
C ARG A 221 -19.58 -12.60 -0.37
N ILE A 222 -18.35 -12.10 -0.27
CA ILE A 222 -17.81 -11.56 0.98
C ILE A 222 -18.64 -10.34 1.44
N LEU A 223 -18.92 -9.39 0.53
CA LEU A 223 -19.79 -8.24 0.82
C LEU A 223 -21.17 -8.68 1.31
N ASN A 224 -21.81 -9.63 0.65
CA ASN A 224 -23.14 -10.12 1.02
C ASN A 224 -23.15 -10.80 2.40
N VAL A 225 -22.13 -11.63 2.70
CA VAL A 225 -22.04 -12.29 4.01
C VAL A 225 -21.93 -11.26 5.13
N PHE A 226 -21.13 -10.20 4.93
CA PHE A 226 -20.97 -9.17 5.94
C PHE A 226 -22.07 -8.09 5.94
N SER A 227 -22.96 -8.06 4.95
CA SER A 227 -24.14 -7.19 4.91
C SER A 227 -25.42 -7.88 5.39
N ALA A 228 -25.66 -9.12 4.97
CA ALA A 228 -26.95 -9.79 5.13
C ALA A 228 -27.19 -10.38 6.53
N HIS A 229 -26.15 -10.73 7.26
CA HIS A 229 -26.27 -11.39 8.57
C HIS A 229 -26.16 -10.43 9.76
N MET A 230 -26.45 -9.19 9.53
CA MET A 230 -26.50 -8.17 10.57
C MET A 230 -27.86 -8.08 11.24
N ASP A 231 -28.83 -8.85 10.73
CA ASP A 231 -30.21 -8.69 11.13
C ASP A 231 -30.59 -9.51 12.35
N PHE A 232 -31.31 -8.83 13.20
CA PHE A 232 -32.27 -9.21 14.22
C PHE A 232 -31.94 -10.37 15.16
N SER A 233 -31.54 -11.53 14.68
CA SER A 233 -31.36 -12.73 15.54
C SER A 233 -30.16 -12.60 16.49
N TYR A 234 -29.11 -11.90 16.09
CA TYR A 234 -27.93 -11.67 16.93
C TYR A 234 -28.07 -10.49 17.91
N LYS A 235 -28.86 -9.48 17.54
CA LYS A 235 -29.12 -8.32 18.40
C LYS A 235 -29.81 -8.71 19.71
N TYR A 236 -30.60 -9.78 19.69
CA TYR A 236 -31.34 -10.26 20.86
C TYR A 236 -30.69 -11.39 21.64
N ALA A 237 -29.75 -12.09 21.03
CA ALA A 237 -29.18 -13.31 21.62
C ALA A 237 -27.93 -13.09 22.49
N ILE A 238 -27.20 -11.97 22.32
CA ILE A 238 -25.88 -11.81 22.94
C ILE A 238 -25.84 -10.74 24.04
N ASN A 239 -26.60 -9.71 23.99
CA ASN A 239 -26.86 -8.76 25.08
C ASN A 239 -27.66 -7.56 24.54
N PRO A 240 -28.76 -7.14 25.16
CA PRO A 240 -29.51 -5.95 24.73
C PRO A 240 -28.69 -4.66 24.78
N ASP A 241 -27.65 -4.61 25.60
CA ASP A 241 -26.78 -3.43 25.77
C ASP A 241 -25.56 -3.38 24.82
N ASP A 242 -25.27 -4.48 24.09
CA ASP A 242 -24.18 -4.53 23.14
C ASP A 242 -24.66 -4.17 21.74
N SER A 243 -24.90 -2.87 21.53
CA SER A 243 -25.27 -2.28 20.22
C SER A 243 -24.19 -2.44 19.11
N LEU A 244 -23.19 -3.30 19.32
CA LEU A 244 -21.93 -3.27 18.57
C LEU A 244 -21.77 -4.41 17.57
N TYR A 245 -22.57 -5.47 17.57
CA TYR A 245 -22.15 -6.71 16.92
C TYR A 245 -23.14 -7.24 15.89
N GLY A 246 -23.27 -6.51 14.82
CA GLY A 246 -24.08 -6.94 13.71
C GLY A 246 -23.34 -7.79 12.66
N ASN A 247 -22.40 -8.65 13.00
CA ASN A 247 -21.76 -9.55 12.05
C ASN A 247 -21.54 -10.96 12.62
N LYS A 248 -21.37 -11.92 11.72
CA LYS A 248 -21.29 -13.35 12.05
C LYS A 248 -20.14 -13.69 13.02
N PHE A 249 -19.04 -12.92 13.00
CA PHE A 249 -17.88 -13.19 13.89
C PHE A 249 -17.93 -12.42 15.21
N GLY A 250 -18.82 -11.46 15.36
CA GLY A 250 -18.86 -10.62 16.55
C GLY A 250 -17.68 -9.64 16.65
N VAL A 251 -17.06 -9.24 15.51
CA VAL A 251 -16.06 -8.18 15.49
C VAL A 251 -16.72 -6.79 15.50
N ASN A 252 -16.01 -5.78 15.97
CA ASN A 252 -16.55 -4.43 16.07
C ASN A 252 -16.65 -3.72 14.72
N ASN A 253 -15.64 -3.93 13.86
CA ASN A 253 -15.58 -3.28 12.57
C ASN A 253 -15.21 -4.29 11.48
N VAL A 254 -15.80 -4.09 10.30
CA VAL A 254 -15.40 -4.76 9.05
C VAL A 254 -15.01 -3.68 8.05
N VAL A 255 -13.79 -3.76 7.55
CA VAL A 255 -13.23 -2.80 6.59
C VAL A 255 -12.88 -3.51 5.30
N MET A 256 -13.43 -3.05 4.19
CA MET A 256 -13.05 -3.48 2.84
C MET A 256 -12.13 -2.44 2.21
N VAL A 257 -10.93 -2.86 1.82
CA VAL A 257 -9.95 -1.99 1.16
C VAL A 257 -10.05 -2.19 -0.34
N ILE A 258 -10.67 -1.24 -1.03
CA ILE A 258 -10.96 -1.32 -2.46
C ILE A 258 -11.10 0.07 -3.07
N HIS A 259 -10.73 0.22 -4.33
CA HIS A 259 -11.06 1.44 -5.08
C HIS A 259 -12.56 1.47 -5.40
N TYR A 260 -13.29 2.48 -4.91
CA TYR A 260 -14.74 2.52 -4.97
C TYR A 260 -15.28 2.53 -6.41
N GLU A 261 -14.69 3.33 -7.27
CA GLU A 261 -15.08 3.43 -8.67
C GLU A 261 -14.81 2.12 -9.45
N ASN A 262 -13.76 1.38 -9.05
CA ASN A 262 -13.53 0.02 -9.60
C ASN A 262 -14.60 -0.95 -9.10
N LEU A 263 -14.98 -0.87 -7.82
CA LEU A 263 -16.05 -1.69 -7.26
C LEU A 263 -17.37 -1.46 -8.01
N GLU A 264 -17.71 -0.21 -8.30
CA GLU A 264 -18.88 0.15 -9.08
C GLU A 264 -18.82 -0.42 -10.51
N SER A 265 -17.67 -0.26 -11.18
CA SER A 265 -17.48 -0.82 -12.54
C SER A 265 -17.58 -2.35 -12.56
N ILE A 266 -17.00 -3.04 -11.56
CA ILE A 266 -17.09 -4.50 -11.41
C ILE A 266 -18.53 -4.91 -11.14
N PHE A 267 -19.26 -4.15 -10.32
CA PHE A 267 -20.67 -4.41 -10.02
C PHE A 267 -21.55 -4.36 -11.27
N HIS A 268 -21.44 -3.29 -12.06
CA HIS A 268 -22.19 -3.14 -13.31
C HIS A 268 -21.84 -4.23 -14.34
N HIS A 269 -20.56 -4.57 -14.45
CA HIS A 269 -20.14 -5.69 -15.32
C HIS A 269 -20.74 -7.03 -14.86
N PHE A 270 -20.83 -7.27 -13.56
CA PHE A 270 -21.27 -8.54 -12.98
C PHE A 270 -22.81 -8.68 -12.93
N TYR A 271 -23.51 -7.61 -12.55
CA TYR A 271 -24.97 -7.59 -12.35
C TYR A 271 -25.75 -6.92 -13.47
N GLY A 272 -25.08 -6.24 -14.40
CA GLY A 272 -25.64 -5.49 -15.52
C GLY A 272 -25.79 -3.99 -15.23
N ASP A 273 -25.71 -3.19 -16.31
CA ASP A 273 -25.62 -1.73 -16.25
C ASP A 273 -26.85 -1.03 -15.62
N ASN A 274 -28.02 -1.69 -15.67
CA ASN A 274 -29.27 -1.15 -15.15
C ASN A 274 -29.49 -1.42 -13.66
N THR A 275 -28.49 -1.97 -12.95
CA THR A 275 -28.59 -2.26 -11.52
C THR A 275 -28.15 -1.08 -10.66
N CYS A 276 -28.81 -0.89 -9.52
CA CYS A 276 -28.49 0.21 -8.60
C CYS A 276 -27.32 -0.15 -7.67
N PHE A 277 -26.14 0.30 -8.02
CA PHE A 277 -24.94 0.09 -7.19
C PHE A 277 -25.02 0.74 -5.83
N GLU A 278 -25.44 2.00 -5.76
CA GLU A 278 -25.59 2.74 -4.49
C GLU A 278 -26.54 2.03 -3.53
N GLY A 279 -27.70 1.57 -4.03
CA GLY A 279 -28.64 0.80 -3.21
C GLY A 279 -28.08 -0.54 -2.73
N TYR A 280 -27.18 -1.15 -3.49
CA TYR A 280 -26.50 -2.37 -3.10
C TYR A 280 -25.44 -2.11 -2.03
N ILE A 281 -24.57 -1.13 -2.25
CA ILE A 281 -23.43 -0.89 -1.36
C ILE A 281 -23.85 -0.27 -0.01
N HIS A 282 -24.97 0.48 0.02
CA HIS A 282 -25.55 0.99 1.25
C HIS A 282 -25.92 -0.12 2.25
N LYS A 283 -26.29 -1.31 1.77
CA LYS A 283 -26.53 -2.47 2.64
C LYS A 283 -25.29 -2.90 3.39
N PHE A 284 -24.12 -2.72 2.79
CA PHE A 284 -22.84 -3.04 3.44
C PHE A 284 -22.32 -1.84 4.25
N ALA A 285 -22.21 -0.67 3.67
CA ALA A 285 -21.52 0.49 4.26
C ALA A 285 -22.28 1.79 4.01
N ASP A 286 -23.43 1.95 4.69
CA ASP A 286 -24.15 3.23 4.68
C ASP A 286 -23.26 4.31 5.32
N LYS A 287 -22.95 5.37 4.55
CA LYS A 287 -22.02 6.47 4.94
C LYS A 287 -20.63 6.01 5.44
N GLY A 288 -20.32 4.73 5.32
CA GLY A 288 -19.05 4.15 5.78
C GLY A 288 -17.92 4.21 4.73
N ARG A 289 -17.97 5.14 3.75
CA ARG A 289 -16.90 5.34 2.79
C ARG A 289 -15.86 6.31 3.35
N PHE A 290 -14.63 5.83 3.51
CA PHE A 290 -13.47 6.66 3.81
C PHE A 290 -12.61 6.76 2.56
N VAL A 291 -12.48 7.98 2.01
CA VAL A 291 -11.66 8.22 0.82
C VAL A 291 -10.28 8.63 1.26
N TYR A 292 -9.28 7.86 0.83
CA TYR A 292 -7.88 8.11 1.12
C TYR A 292 -7.11 8.43 -0.17
N SER A 293 -6.35 9.51 -0.15
CA SER A 293 -5.43 9.84 -1.23
C SER A 293 -4.28 10.67 -0.68
N LEU A 294 -3.07 10.28 -1.01
CA LEU A 294 -1.85 11.04 -0.70
C LEU A 294 -1.40 11.95 -1.85
N LYS A 295 -2.20 12.14 -2.88
CA LYS A 295 -1.76 12.86 -4.09
C LYS A 295 -1.26 14.27 -3.83
N VAL A 296 -1.95 15.02 -2.99
CA VAL A 296 -1.60 16.41 -2.70
C VAL A 296 -0.34 16.47 -1.83
N GLU A 297 -0.34 15.68 -0.76
CA GLU A 297 0.78 15.57 0.18
C GLU A 297 2.02 15.03 -0.53
N SER A 298 1.87 14.01 -1.38
CA SER A 298 2.99 13.41 -2.12
C SER A 298 3.70 14.41 -3.03
N LEU A 299 2.96 15.29 -3.70
CA LEU A 299 3.55 16.35 -4.52
C LEU A 299 4.38 17.30 -3.70
N LYS A 300 3.82 17.79 -2.58
CA LYS A 300 4.52 18.70 -1.67
C LYS A 300 5.82 18.07 -1.15
N TYR A 301 5.74 16.83 -0.65
CA TYR A 301 6.91 16.12 -0.13
C TYR A 301 7.92 15.77 -1.22
N TYR A 302 7.46 15.43 -2.41
CA TYR A 302 8.35 15.15 -3.53
C TYR A 302 9.18 16.38 -3.91
N TYR A 303 8.57 17.57 -4.00
CA TYR A 303 9.31 18.80 -4.23
C TYR A 303 10.29 19.12 -3.09
N GLN A 304 9.91 18.90 -1.84
CA GLN A 304 10.83 19.07 -0.71
C GLN A 304 12.05 18.14 -0.82
N CYS A 305 11.83 16.89 -1.20
CA CYS A 305 12.93 15.95 -1.45
C CYS A 305 13.81 16.39 -2.61
N LEU A 306 13.23 16.88 -3.71
CA LEU A 306 13.99 17.41 -4.85
C LEU A 306 14.82 18.63 -4.44
N VAL A 307 14.25 19.56 -3.68
CA VAL A 307 14.98 20.73 -3.16
C VAL A 307 16.18 20.30 -2.30
N GLN A 308 15.98 19.33 -1.40
CA GLN A 308 17.06 18.79 -0.56
C GLN A 308 18.13 18.07 -1.36
N LEU A 309 17.72 17.33 -2.39
CA LEU A 309 18.63 16.56 -3.24
C LEU A 309 19.44 17.43 -4.20
N THR A 310 18.81 18.50 -4.71
CA THR A 310 19.39 19.35 -5.76
C THR A 310 19.98 20.67 -5.25
N ASN A 311 19.66 21.08 -4.02
CA ASN A 311 19.94 22.41 -3.49
C ASN A 311 19.39 23.56 -4.35
N LEU A 312 18.50 23.28 -5.32
CA LEU A 312 17.83 24.32 -6.10
C LEU A 312 16.65 24.90 -5.33
N PRO A 313 16.34 26.19 -5.50
CA PRO A 313 15.15 26.79 -4.92
C PRO A 313 13.86 26.11 -5.40
N GLU A 314 12.86 25.98 -4.51
CA GLU A 314 11.62 25.25 -4.79
C GLU A 314 10.85 25.80 -5.99
N ASN A 315 10.84 27.13 -6.19
CA ASN A 315 10.22 27.77 -7.33
C ASN A 315 10.87 27.31 -8.65
N ILE A 316 12.20 27.25 -8.70
CA ILE A 316 12.95 26.79 -9.88
C ILE A 316 12.65 25.32 -10.17
N VAL A 317 12.67 24.46 -9.15
CA VAL A 317 12.32 23.04 -9.33
C VAL A 317 10.90 22.88 -9.88
N LYS A 318 9.93 23.63 -9.36
CA LYS A 318 8.53 23.61 -9.83
C LYS A 318 8.35 24.15 -11.26
N GLU A 319 9.14 25.11 -11.65
CA GLU A 319 9.13 25.64 -13.01
C GLU A 319 9.69 24.66 -14.02
N ILE A 320 10.77 23.97 -13.69
CA ILE A 320 11.39 22.96 -14.55
C ILE A 320 10.52 21.72 -14.65
N LEU A 321 10.07 21.20 -13.51
CA LEU A 321 9.28 19.98 -13.43
C LEU A 321 7.82 20.31 -13.11
N PRO A 322 6.96 20.44 -14.13
CA PRO A 322 5.59 20.87 -13.94
C PRO A 322 4.75 19.81 -13.21
N ASN A 323 3.83 20.28 -12.38
CA ASN A 323 2.92 19.45 -11.57
C ASN A 323 2.22 18.34 -12.37
N ASP A 324 1.83 18.60 -13.62
CA ASP A 324 1.06 17.66 -14.42
C ASP A 324 1.82 16.36 -14.72
N ARG A 325 3.13 16.46 -14.88
CA ARG A 325 4.00 15.29 -15.10
C ARG A 325 4.17 14.45 -13.83
N ILE A 326 4.11 15.06 -12.65
CA ILE A 326 4.23 14.38 -11.37
C ILE A 326 2.89 13.80 -10.91
N ARG A 327 1.79 14.52 -11.11
CA ARG A 327 0.44 14.12 -10.68
C ARG A 327 -0.04 12.80 -11.28
N SER A 328 0.45 12.45 -12.46
CA SER A 328 0.11 11.18 -13.10
C SER A 328 0.88 9.98 -12.54
N ARG A 329 1.94 10.21 -11.76
CA ARG A 329 2.82 9.16 -11.25
C ARG A 329 2.33 8.57 -9.94
N THR A 330 2.63 7.29 -9.73
CA THR A 330 2.38 6.60 -8.46
C THR A 330 3.44 6.97 -7.42
N LEU A 331 3.13 6.81 -6.14
CA LEU A 331 4.10 7.02 -5.05
C LEU A 331 5.36 6.18 -5.21
N ARG A 332 5.24 4.97 -5.77
CA ARG A 332 6.39 4.09 -6.04
C ARG A 332 7.30 4.67 -7.11
N GLU A 333 6.74 5.18 -8.20
CA GLU A 333 7.52 5.83 -9.27
C GLU A 333 8.22 7.09 -8.75
N LEU A 334 7.52 7.91 -7.96
CA LEU A 334 8.11 9.08 -7.32
C LEU A 334 9.27 8.69 -6.39
N GLY A 335 9.08 7.70 -5.53
CA GLY A 335 10.12 7.19 -4.65
C GLY A 335 11.32 6.64 -5.42
N ASN A 336 11.08 5.81 -6.44
CA ASN A 336 12.13 5.23 -7.26
C ASN A 336 12.94 6.29 -8.04
N SER A 337 12.31 7.41 -8.41
CA SER A 337 13.01 8.49 -9.11
C SER A 337 14.07 9.18 -8.24
N LEU A 338 13.90 9.14 -6.91
CA LEU A 338 14.81 9.71 -5.93
C LEU A 338 15.90 8.72 -5.44
N ASP A 339 15.75 7.42 -5.76
CA ASP A 339 16.68 6.40 -5.24
C ASP A 339 18.04 6.46 -5.94
N ASN A 340 19.12 6.46 -5.14
CA ASN A 340 20.51 6.34 -5.64
C ASN A 340 20.87 7.29 -6.81
N VAL A 341 20.34 8.51 -6.78
CA VAL A 341 20.60 9.51 -7.84
C VAL A 341 22.08 9.78 -8.00
N GLU A 342 22.84 9.81 -6.90
CA GLU A 342 24.28 10.04 -6.90
C GLU A 342 25.06 9.02 -7.71
N GLN A 343 24.62 7.75 -7.75
CA GLN A 343 25.29 6.69 -8.50
C GLN A 343 25.19 6.83 -10.03
N GLN A 344 24.19 7.56 -10.52
CA GLN A 344 23.99 7.79 -11.96
C GLN A 344 24.64 9.07 -12.47
N ARG A 345 25.28 9.79 -11.59
CA ARG A 345 26.05 10.98 -11.94
C ARG A 345 27.52 10.60 -12.08
N LYS A 346 28.17 11.17 -13.06
CA LYS A 346 29.63 11.14 -13.06
C LYS A 346 30.12 12.01 -11.91
N GLU A 347 31.00 11.50 -11.06
CA GLU A 347 31.71 12.32 -10.10
C GLU A 347 32.51 13.36 -10.87
N ILE A 348 32.10 14.59 -10.76
CA ILE A 348 32.78 15.74 -11.35
C ILE A 348 33.24 16.56 -10.17
N GLU A 349 34.55 16.62 -9.96
CA GLU A 349 35.15 17.53 -8.99
C GLU A 349 34.66 18.95 -9.30
N ASP A 350 34.18 19.67 -8.29
CA ASP A 350 33.68 21.06 -8.34
C ASP A 350 32.32 21.31 -9.01
N CYS A 351 31.57 20.30 -9.43
CA CYS A 351 30.19 20.51 -9.90
C CYS A 351 29.17 20.20 -8.80
N PRO A 352 28.32 21.15 -8.45
CA PRO A 352 27.27 20.93 -7.45
C PRO A 352 26.25 19.91 -7.92
N ASN A 353 25.58 19.28 -6.95
CA ASN A 353 24.61 18.19 -7.22
C ASN A 353 23.23 18.64 -7.73
N ASP A 354 23.10 19.86 -8.25
CA ASP A 354 21.84 20.52 -8.52
C ASP A 354 21.14 20.08 -9.83
N ILE A 355 21.61 20.58 -10.97
CA ILE A 355 20.98 20.38 -12.29
C ILE A 355 21.03 18.94 -12.74
N THR A 356 22.19 18.28 -12.62
CA THR A 356 22.35 16.88 -13.04
C THR A 356 21.53 15.92 -12.19
N ALA A 357 21.40 16.16 -10.90
CA ALA A 357 20.54 15.36 -10.03
C ALA A 357 19.07 15.48 -10.44
N LEU A 358 18.60 16.69 -10.78
CA LEU A 358 17.25 16.88 -11.29
C LEU A 358 17.02 16.18 -12.63
N MET A 359 18.00 16.26 -13.56
CA MET A 359 17.94 15.55 -14.85
C MET A 359 17.84 14.02 -14.65
N VAL A 360 18.58 13.43 -13.70
CA VAL A 360 18.45 12.00 -13.34
C VAL A 360 17.04 11.69 -12.86
N CYS A 361 16.49 12.49 -11.94
CA CYS A 361 15.13 12.29 -11.45
C CYS A 361 14.09 12.35 -12.60
N MET A 362 14.23 13.30 -13.52
CA MET A 362 13.34 13.46 -14.66
C MET A 362 13.40 12.27 -15.62
N ARG A 363 14.61 11.75 -15.93
CA ARG A 363 14.74 10.51 -16.72
C ARG A 363 14.03 9.33 -16.06
N ARG A 364 14.18 9.15 -14.75
CA ARG A 364 13.54 8.08 -14.00
C ARG A 364 12.01 8.24 -13.91
N LEU A 365 11.52 9.45 -14.04
CA LEU A 365 10.10 9.72 -14.23
C LEU A 365 9.63 9.42 -15.66
N GLY A 366 10.52 8.97 -16.54
CA GLY A 366 10.20 8.57 -17.91
C GLY A 366 10.16 9.73 -18.92
N LEU A 367 10.79 10.87 -18.59
CA LEU A 367 11.01 11.92 -19.58
C LEU A 367 12.21 11.57 -20.47
N ASP A 368 12.08 11.76 -21.75
CA ASP A 368 13.21 11.63 -22.67
C ASP A 368 14.15 12.86 -22.63
N ASP A 369 15.33 12.73 -23.22
CA ASP A 369 16.35 13.77 -23.19
C ASP A 369 15.88 15.10 -23.82
N ASN A 370 15.05 15.05 -24.88
CA ASN A 370 14.51 16.23 -25.52
C ASN A 370 13.46 16.93 -24.63
N GLU A 371 12.62 16.16 -23.96
CA GLU A 371 11.66 16.67 -22.98
C GLU A 371 12.38 17.36 -21.81
N ILE A 372 13.42 16.72 -21.26
CA ILE A 372 14.25 17.28 -20.20
C ILE A 372 14.84 18.62 -20.64
N ILE A 373 15.54 18.64 -21.76
CA ILE A 373 16.16 19.87 -22.30
C ILE A 373 15.10 20.95 -22.51
N SER A 374 13.93 20.61 -23.06
CA SER A 374 12.83 21.55 -23.27
C SER A 374 12.33 22.19 -21.97
N CYS A 375 12.22 21.40 -20.89
CA CYS A 375 11.82 21.91 -19.59
C CYS A 375 12.82 22.92 -19.04
N PHE A 376 14.10 22.57 -19.05
CA PHE A 376 15.16 23.44 -18.58
C PHE A 376 15.31 24.69 -19.45
N ARG A 377 15.26 24.55 -20.78
CA ARG A 377 15.35 25.67 -21.73
C ARG A 377 14.27 26.71 -21.47
N ARG A 378 13.00 26.28 -21.31
CA ARG A 378 11.87 27.18 -21.05
C ARG A 378 12.09 28.04 -19.81
N THR A 379 12.63 27.46 -18.75
CA THR A 379 12.89 28.16 -17.49
C THR A 379 14.12 29.06 -17.60
N ALA A 380 15.17 28.59 -18.29
CA ALA A 380 16.39 29.36 -18.49
C ALA A 380 16.16 30.62 -19.35
N GLU A 381 15.34 30.53 -20.39
CA GLU A 381 14.99 31.66 -21.29
C GLU A 381 14.25 32.78 -20.54
N GLN A 382 13.56 32.49 -19.45
CA GLN A 382 12.87 33.51 -18.62
C GLN A 382 13.82 34.34 -17.78
N ASN A 383 14.94 33.74 -17.29
CA ASN A 383 15.93 34.43 -16.49
C ASN A 383 17.34 33.87 -16.71
N MET A 384 17.88 34.14 -17.91
CA MET A 384 19.16 33.57 -18.33
C MET A 384 20.31 33.93 -17.39
N ILE A 385 20.36 35.16 -16.86
CA ILE A 385 21.45 35.59 -15.96
C ILE A 385 21.46 34.72 -14.69
N ALA A 386 20.30 34.48 -14.09
CA ALA A 386 20.23 33.61 -12.91
C ALA A 386 20.63 32.18 -13.26
N TRP A 387 20.20 31.69 -14.42
CA TRP A 387 20.53 30.35 -14.90
C TRP A 387 22.01 30.17 -15.21
N MET A 388 22.70 31.18 -15.73
CA MET A 388 24.14 31.11 -15.95
C MET A 388 24.93 30.88 -14.67
N ARG A 389 24.43 31.31 -13.50
CA ARG A 389 25.06 31.00 -12.21
C ARG A 389 25.00 29.49 -11.89
N TYR A 390 23.86 28.86 -12.12
CA TYR A 390 23.70 27.40 -11.90
C TYR A 390 24.46 26.59 -12.95
N LEU A 391 24.53 27.06 -14.18
CA LEU A 391 25.20 26.35 -15.28
C LEU A 391 26.71 26.54 -15.27
N TYR A 392 27.24 27.59 -14.69
CA TYR A 392 28.66 27.94 -14.74
C TYR A 392 29.61 26.78 -14.43
N PRO A 393 29.47 26.01 -13.33
CA PRO A 393 30.37 24.89 -13.03
C PRO A 393 30.40 23.85 -14.14
N TYR A 394 29.24 23.54 -14.71
CA TYR A 394 29.10 22.57 -15.81
C TYR A 394 29.67 23.11 -17.13
N LEU A 395 29.42 24.38 -17.42
CA LEU A 395 29.97 25.05 -18.60
C LEU A 395 31.50 25.06 -18.57
N ASN A 396 32.08 25.35 -17.42
CA ASN A 396 33.51 25.30 -17.20
C ASN A 396 34.07 23.89 -17.37
N HIS A 397 33.43 22.91 -16.77
CA HIS A 397 33.83 21.51 -16.88
C HIS A 397 33.74 20.99 -18.35
N CYS A 398 32.72 21.37 -19.09
CA CYS A 398 32.56 21.01 -20.50
C CYS A 398 33.46 21.83 -21.47
N GLY A 399 34.22 22.78 -20.95
CA GLY A 399 35.09 23.62 -21.77
C GLY A 399 34.34 24.57 -22.69
N LEU A 400 33.13 25.01 -22.30
CA LEU A 400 32.26 25.91 -23.09
C LEU A 400 32.49 27.38 -22.76
N ILE A 401 33.33 27.69 -21.78
CA ILE A 401 33.69 29.04 -21.38
C ILE A 401 35.04 29.40 -22.02
N GLU A 402 35.03 30.49 -22.79
CA GLU A 402 36.22 31.08 -23.36
C GLU A 402 36.46 32.46 -22.76
N ASP A 403 37.68 32.79 -22.30
CA ASP A 403 38.01 34.07 -21.68
C ASP A 403 37.02 34.56 -20.62
N SER A 404 36.60 33.64 -19.73
CA SER A 404 35.59 33.90 -18.70
C SER A 404 34.23 34.33 -19.26
N SER A 405 33.90 33.97 -20.48
CA SER A 405 32.63 34.30 -21.12
C SER A 405 32.07 33.14 -21.94
N ILE A 406 30.76 33.18 -22.17
CA ILE A 406 30.05 32.34 -23.15
C ILE A 406 29.12 33.23 -23.99
N GLN A 407 29.01 32.90 -25.28
CA GLN A 407 28.13 33.61 -26.17
C GLN A 407 26.93 32.72 -26.54
N LEU A 408 25.73 33.28 -26.33
CA LEU A 408 24.47 32.58 -26.61
C LEU A 408 23.63 33.31 -27.63
N VAL A 409 22.83 32.54 -28.35
CA VAL A 409 21.76 33.07 -29.25
C VAL A 409 20.44 32.72 -28.62
N ASP A 410 19.56 33.70 -28.41
CA ASP A 410 18.21 33.49 -27.92
C ASP A 410 17.29 32.93 -29.01
N HIS A 411 16.02 32.68 -28.65
CA HIS A 411 15.02 32.11 -29.55
C HIS A 411 14.64 33.08 -30.71
N GLU A 412 14.90 34.38 -30.52
CA GLU A 412 14.68 35.41 -31.56
C GLU A 412 15.92 35.65 -32.44
N GLY A 413 17.01 34.92 -32.21
CA GLY A 413 18.24 35.04 -32.93
C GLY A 413 19.14 36.19 -32.48
N ARG A 414 18.83 36.83 -31.31
CA ARG A 414 19.66 37.89 -30.75
C ARG A 414 20.84 37.29 -30.03
N LYS A 415 21.99 37.93 -30.20
CA LYS A 415 23.28 37.49 -29.63
C LYS A 415 23.52 38.16 -28.29
N HIS A 416 23.85 37.35 -27.29
CA HIS A 416 24.14 37.83 -25.93
C HIS A 416 25.47 37.22 -25.46
N GLY A 417 26.33 38.07 -24.88
CA GLY A 417 27.54 37.62 -24.17
C GLY A 417 27.28 37.57 -22.67
N TYR A 418 27.62 36.47 -22.02
CA TYR A 418 27.57 36.32 -20.58
C TYR A 418 28.98 36.22 -20.02
N TYR A 419 29.31 37.10 -19.06
CA TYR A 419 30.64 37.21 -18.44
C TYR A 419 30.58 36.74 -17.01
N PHE A 420 31.59 35.99 -16.59
CA PHE A 420 31.70 35.41 -15.27
C PHE A 420 32.87 36.03 -14.50
N HIS A 421 32.59 36.63 -13.35
CA HIS A 421 33.59 37.23 -12.47
C HIS A 421 33.52 36.56 -11.09
N ASN A 422 34.58 35.84 -10.70
CA ASN A 422 34.72 35.34 -9.35
C ASN A 422 35.15 36.47 -8.41
N LYS A 423 34.29 36.94 -7.55
CA LYS A 423 34.60 37.89 -6.47
C LYS A 423 34.32 37.25 -5.13
N LEU A 424 35.37 37.11 -4.29
CA LEU A 424 35.29 36.77 -2.86
C LEU A 424 33.99 35.99 -2.51
N ASP A 425 33.93 34.71 -2.80
CA ASP A 425 32.80 33.78 -2.55
C ASP A 425 31.47 34.02 -3.31
N CYS A 426 31.46 34.88 -4.32
CA CYS A 426 30.27 35.13 -5.14
C CYS A 426 30.60 35.16 -6.63
N LEU A 427 29.87 34.37 -7.43
CA LEU A 427 29.92 34.43 -8.87
C LEU A 427 29.01 35.56 -9.38
N GLU A 428 29.60 36.65 -9.88
CA GLU A 428 28.86 37.68 -10.59
C GLU A 428 28.72 37.32 -12.07
N VAL A 429 27.50 37.35 -12.59
CA VAL A 429 27.20 37.15 -14.00
C VAL A 429 26.70 38.45 -14.60
N GLY A 430 27.44 38.98 -15.55
CA GLY A 430 27.05 40.12 -16.36
C GLY A 430 26.56 39.67 -17.74
N SER A 431 25.76 40.51 -18.41
CA SER A 431 25.36 40.27 -19.82
C SER A 431 25.54 41.53 -20.66
N THR A 432 25.89 41.34 -21.92
CA THR A 432 25.94 42.43 -22.93
C THR A 432 25.14 42.03 -24.16
N SER A 433 24.53 43.02 -24.81
CA SER A 433 23.83 42.84 -26.06
C SER A 433 24.75 42.91 -27.29
N PHE A 434 26.06 43.12 -27.09
CA PHE A 434 27.06 43.09 -28.16
C PHE A 434 27.91 41.85 -28.04
N ALA A 435 27.86 41.00 -29.02
CA ALA A 435 28.69 39.82 -29.11
C ALA A 435 29.93 40.11 -29.95
N SER A 436 31.09 39.69 -29.48
CA SER A 436 32.32 39.60 -30.26
C SER A 436 32.19 38.54 -31.35
N GLU A 437 33.09 38.56 -32.36
CA GLU A 437 33.18 37.43 -33.30
C GLU A 437 33.60 36.17 -32.58
N GLY A 438 32.76 35.09 -32.68
CA GLY A 438 33.05 33.83 -32.00
C GLY A 438 31.95 32.79 -32.22
N HIS A 439 32.09 31.63 -31.54
CA HIS A 439 31.09 30.59 -31.59
C HIS A 439 29.90 30.95 -30.70
N PHE A 440 28.68 30.84 -31.25
CA PHE A 440 27.44 31.12 -30.51
C PHE A 440 26.70 29.82 -30.23
N TRP A 441 26.48 29.56 -28.97
CA TRP A 441 25.73 28.40 -28.53
C TRP A 441 24.24 28.70 -28.40
N ARG A 442 23.39 27.70 -28.66
CA ARG A 442 22.00 27.75 -28.22
C ARG A 442 21.89 27.15 -26.85
N ILE A 443 21.03 27.65 -25.98
CA ILE A 443 20.86 27.12 -24.63
C ILE A 443 20.51 25.63 -24.61
N GLY A 444 19.76 25.14 -25.62
CA GLY A 444 19.47 23.72 -25.77
C GLY A 444 20.72 22.86 -26.04
N GLU A 445 21.68 23.37 -26.79
CA GLU A 445 22.96 22.70 -27.08
C GLU A 445 23.82 22.64 -25.82
N VAL A 446 23.85 23.74 -25.04
CA VAL A 446 24.51 23.79 -23.73
C VAL A 446 23.94 22.74 -22.78
N LEU A 447 22.60 22.69 -22.65
CA LEU A 447 21.91 21.73 -21.80
C LEU A 447 22.14 20.29 -22.27
N GLN A 448 22.28 20.08 -23.59
CA GLN A 448 22.64 18.75 -24.13
C GLN A 448 24.04 18.31 -23.67
N GLN A 449 25.02 19.23 -23.61
CA GLN A 449 26.35 18.92 -23.09
C GLN A 449 26.27 18.57 -21.60
N VAL A 450 25.56 19.36 -20.80
CA VAL A 450 25.35 19.04 -19.36
C VAL A 450 24.70 17.67 -19.18
N LEU A 451 23.73 17.32 -20.04
CA LEU A 451 23.03 16.05 -19.95
C LEU A 451 23.95 14.83 -20.24
N THR A 452 25.06 15.03 -20.99
CA THR A 452 26.06 13.96 -21.21
C THR A 452 26.80 13.54 -19.94
N LEU A 453 26.78 14.39 -18.92
CA LEU A 453 27.39 14.10 -17.61
C LEU A 453 26.51 13.16 -16.78
N VAL A 454 25.29 12.92 -17.21
CA VAL A 454 24.37 11.96 -16.59
C VAL A 454 24.45 10.64 -17.34
N SER A 455 24.85 9.56 -16.67
CA SER A 455 24.85 8.23 -17.27
C SER A 455 23.44 7.79 -17.66
N LYS A 456 23.34 7.08 -18.80
CA LYS A 456 22.06 6.55 -19.29
C LYS A 456 21.50 5.48 -18.36
#